data_07576620b258ffd55fbdce899f8f7fa8
#
_entry.id   07576620b258ffd55fbdce899f8f7fa8
#
_cell.length_a   1.000
_cell.length_b   1.000
_cell.length_c   1.000
_cell.angle_alpha   90.00
_cell.angle_beta   90.00
_cell.angle_gamma   90.00
#
_symmetry.space_group_name_H-M   'P 1'
#
loop_
_entity.id
_entity.type
_entity.pdbx_description
1 polymer ?
#
loop_
_entity_poly.entity_id
_entity_poly.type
_entity_poly.pdbx_seq_one_letter_code
_entity_poly.pdbx_strand_id
1 'polypeptide(L)'
;MSLEGEDNETLVLHEVGTRLGLHSERLQVHKAKDLLCEAPLLHLRAVLVADKGISVSSDAIAACVERGIQITFLTFSGHPYAHVISPALSGTVLTRREQLLAYNDRRGLTLALTFATGKLFNQANQLRYMAKYRKTTAPELYRVARDGAIGLQVLADALGKLRGDKVDDLRAQIMNYEGRGADLYWQTLRQLLLVEVDWEGRETRGARDVVNCCLNYGYGILYAQVESAVLLAGLDPYAGYLHVDRPGKPSLVLDVIEEFRAPVVDRVVFGLFNKGVHCAVDEEGRLPPEVRRTLAKAVLERLDGRERYEKQKHKLRTILQRQARHLATFVRNEGPYKPFICGW
;
A
#
# COMPACT_ATOMS: atom_id res chain seq x y z
N MET A 1 -13.48 -21.18 1.81
CA MET A 1 -13.38 -20.49 0.53
C MET A 1 -14.64 -19.69 0.36
N SER A 2 -14.61 -18.44 0.75
CA SER A 2 -15.81 -17.62 0.79
C SER A 2 -15.45 -16.29 0.12
N LEU A 3 -16.07 -16.04 -1.02
CA LEU A 3 -16.53 -14.68 -1.30
C LEU A 3 -17.71 -14.45 -0.35
N GLU A 4 -17.45 -14.33 0.95
CA GLU A 4 -18.45 -13.86 1.90
C GLU A 4 -18.47 -12.34 1.83
N GLY A 5 -19.51 -11.81 1.21
CA GLY A 5 -19.87 -10.43 1.14
C GLY A 5 -20.13 -9.96 -0.29
N GLU A 6 -21.38 -9.67 -0.60
CA GLU A 6 -21.84 -9.05 -1.85
C GLU A 6 -21.20 -7.67 -2.11
N ASP A 7 -20.33 -7.17 -1.22
CA ASP A 7 -19.66 -5.87 -1.28
C ASP A 7 -18.15 -5.93 -1.58
N ASN A 8 -17.57 -7.09 -1.93
CA ASN A 8 -16.13 -7.19 -2.15
C ASN A 8 -15.77 -6.70 -3.57
N GLU A 9 -15.26 -5.47 -3.65
CA GLU A 9 -14.83 -4.83 -4.91
C GLU A 9 -13.54 -5.47 -5.50
N THR A 10 -12.93 -6.46 -4.83
CA THR A 10 -11.71 -7.13 -5.27
C THR A 10 -11.85 -8.66 -5.21
N LEU A 11 -11.64 -9.32 -6.33
CA LEU A 11 -11.58 -10.78 -6.44
C LEU A 11 -10.14 -11.25 -6.23
N VAL A 12 -9.90 -12.13 -5.26
CA VAL A 12 -8.57 -12.67 -4.97
C VAL A 12 -8.51 -14.16 -5.30
N LEU A 13 -7.57 -14.54 -6.15
CA LEU A 13 -7.28 -15.91 -6.57
C LEU A 13 -5.97 -16.37 -5.94
N HIS A 14 -6.00 -17.41 -5.12
CA HIS A 14 -4.82 -17.95 -4.43
C HIS A 14 -4.73 -19.48 -4.44
N GLU A 15 -5.60 -20.13 -5.20
CA GLU A 15 -5.60 -21.59 -5.26
C GLU A 15 -4.99 -22.05 -6.59
N VAL A 16 -3.86 -22.74 -6.50
CA VAL A 16 -3.15 -23.31 -7.65
C VAL A 16 -4.05 -24.30 -8.41
N GLY A 17 -3.98 -24.25 -9.74
CA GLY A 17 -4.80 -25.09 -10.62
C GLY A 17 -6.19 -24.52 -10.90
N THR A 18 -6.49 -23.31 -10.41
CA THR A 18 -7.74 -22.64 -10.74
C THR A 18 -7.67 -21.91 -12.09
N ARG A 19 -8.86 -21.69 -12.68
CA ARG A 19 -9.05 -20.95 -13.91
C ARG A 19 -10.08 -19.86 -13.70
N LEU A 20 -9.74 -18.63 -14.05
CA LEU A 20 -10.66 -17.51 -14.16
C LEU A 20 -11.23 -17.44 -15.56
N GLY A 21 -12.54 -17.52 -15.66
CA GLY A 21 -13.30 -17.39 -16.91
C GLY A 21 -14.37 -16.32 -16.83
N LEU A 22 -15.01 -16.06 -17.94
CA LEU A 22 -16.18 -15.19 -18.06
C LEU A 22 -17.40 -16.04 -18.46
N HIS A 23 -18.50 -15.82 -17.74
CA HIS A 23 -19.80 -16.34 -18.13
C HIS A 23 -20.85 -15.25 -17.91
N SER A 24 -21.50 -14.83 -18.99
CA SER A 24 -22.38 -13.67 -18.98
C SER A 24 -21.63 -12.44 -18.38
N GLU A 25 -22.20 -11.69 -17.47
CA GLU A 25 -21.60 -10.53 -16.83
C GLU A 25 -20.88 -10.88 -15.50
N ARG A 26 -20.37 -12.12 -15.36
CA ARG A 26 -19.75 -12.62 -14.12
C ARG A 26 -18.40 -13.27 -14.41
N LEU A 27 -17.41 -12.96 -13.61
CA LEU A 27 -16.17 -13.74 -13.54
C LEU A 27 -16.44 -15.00 -12.75
N GLN A 28 -16.05 -16.16 -13.28
CA GLN A 28 -16.18 -17.46 -12.64
C GLN A 28 -14.81 -18.07 -12.40
N VAL A 29 -14.60 -18.57 -11.18
CA VAL A 29 -13.37 -19.28 -10.78
C VAL A 29 -13.69 -20.76 -10.71
N HIS A 30 -13.04 -21.54 -11.55
CA HIS A 30 -13.20 -23.00 -11.60
C HIS A 30 -11.92 -23.70 -11.17
N LYS A 31 -12.08 -24.88 -10.54
CA LYS A 31 -11.01 -25.86 -10.36
C LYS A 31 -11.46 -27.18 -10.94
N ALA A 32 -10.77 -27.65 -11.96
CA ALA A 32 -11.24 -28.76 -12.79
C ALA A 32 -12.66 -28.45 -13.34
N LYS A 33 -13.68 -29.22 -12.91
CA LYS A 33 -15.08 -29.03 -13.31
C LYS A 33 -15.93 -28.26 -12.29
N ASP A 34 -15.38 -28.00 -11.10
CA ASP A 34 -16.13 -27.40 -10.01
C ASP A 34 -16.06 -25.87 -10.06
N LEU A 35 -17.21 -25.23 -9.98
CA LEU A 35 -17.32 -23.79 -9.79
C LEU A 35 -17.04 -23.47 -8.31
N LEU A 36 -15.94 -22.79 -8.05
CA LEU A 36 -15.53 -22.41 -6.70
C LEU A 36 -16.19 -21.12 -6.23
N CYS A 37 -16.27 -20.14 -7.10
CA CYS A 37 -16.94 -18.86 -6.83
C CYS A 37 -17.21 -18.10 -8.12
N GLU A 38 -18.08 -17.11 -8.01
CA GLU A 38 -18.34 -16.16 -9.09
C GLU A 38 -18.53 -14.75 -8.55
N ALA A 39 -18.19 -13.75 -9.35
CA ALA A 39 -18.30 -12.34 -9.00
C ALA A 39 -18.88 -11.53 -10.18
N PRO A 40 -19.95 -10.72 -9.97
CA PRO A 40 -20.45 -9.81 -10.98
C PRO A 40 -19.42 -8.75 -11.34
N LEU A 41 -19.16 -8.54 -12.64
CA LEU A 41 -18.23 -7.51 -13.11
C LEU A 41 -18.60 -6.11 -12.63
N LEU A 42 -19.88 -5.82 -12.48
CA LEU A 42 -20.40 -4.51 -12.05
C LEU A 42 -19.85 -4.10 -10.65
N HIS A 43 -19.60 -5.06 -9.78
CA HIS A 43 -19.14 -4.79 -8.41
C HIS A 43 -17.62 -4.81 -8.29
N LEU A 44 -16.91 -5.34 -9.30
CA LEU A 44 -15.46 -5.49 -9.24
C LEU A 44 -14.72 -4.22 -9.65
N ARG A 45 -13.62 -3.97 -8.94
CA ARG A 45 -12.63 -2.93 -9.23
C ARG A 45 -11.26 -3.50 -9.55
N ALA A 46 -10.95 -4.67 -9.01
CA ALA A 46 -9.66 -5.32 -9.21
C ALA A 46 -9.77 -6.84 -9.11
N VAL A 47 -8.85 -7.53 -9.77
CA VAL A 47 -8.59 -8.96 -9.61
C VAL A 47 -7.14 -9.12 -9.19
N LEU A 48 -6.88 -9.84 -8.11
CA LEU A 48 -5.55 -10.21 -7.64
C LEU A 48 -5.32 -11.69 -7.86
N VAL A 49 -4.38 -12.04 -8.71
CA VAL A 49 -3.92 -13.41 -8.92
C VAL A 49 -2.71 -13.60 -8.01
N ALA A 50 -2.94 -14.19 -6.83
CA ALA A 50 -2.00 -14.18 -5.72
C ALA A 50 -1.07 -15.41 -5.66
N ASP A 51 -1.02 -16.22 -6.73
CA ASP A 51 -0.09 -17.34 -6.85
C ASP A 51 0.16 -17.71 -8.32
N LYS A 52 1.20 -18.50 -8.57
CA LYS A 52 1.48 -19.10 -9.88
C LYS A 52 0.59 -20.33 -10.11
N GLY A 53 0.46 -20.76 -11.36
CA GLY A 53 -0.37 -21.92 -11.71
C GLY A 53 -1.87 -21.64 -11.76
N ILE A 54 -2.25 -20.36 -11.80
CA ILE A 54 -3.64 -19.89 -12.02
C ILE A 54 -3.72 -19.40 -13.47
N SER A 55 -4.74 -19.83 -14.20
CA SER A 55 -4.98 -19.40 -15.58
C SER A 55 -6.10 -18.38 -15.67
N VAL A 56 -5.98 -17.43 -16.61
CA VAL A 56 -6.99 -16.41 -16.88
C VAL A 56 -7.34 -16.48 -18.36
N SER A 57 -8.63 -16.60 -18.69
CA SER A 57 -9.08 -16.65 -20.07
C SER A 57 -8.99 -15.28 -20.74
N SER A 58 -8.81 -15.25 -22.07
CA SER A 58 -8.81 -14.01 -22.86
C SER A 58 -10.12 -13.22 -22.73
N ASP A 59 -11.24 -13.93 -22.62
CA ASP A 59 -12.57 -13.29 -22.47
C ASP A 59 -12.69 -12.59 -21.10
N ALA A 60 -12.16 -13.21 -20.03
CA ALA A 60 -12.12 -12.58 -18.71
C ALA A 60 -11.19 -11.35 -18.74
N ILE A 61 -10.05 -11.44 -19.42
CA ILE A 61 -9.14 -10.31 -19.62
C ILE A 61 -9.84 -9.17 -20.35
N ALA A 62 -10.46 -9.45 -21.49
CA ALA A 62 -11.15 -8.45 -22.30
C ALA A 62 -12.25 -7.75 -21.50
N ALA A 63 -13.13 -8.52 -20.84
CA ALA A 63 -14.21 -7.97 -20.05
C ALA A 63 -13.73 -7.11 -18.86
N CYS A 64 -12.64 -7.50 -18.20
CA CYS A 64 -12.01 -6.69 -17.15
C CYS A 64 -11.46 -5.37 -17.71
N VAL A 65 -10.68 -5.45 -18.79
CA VAL A 65 -10.05 -4.28 -19.41
C VAL A 65 -11.08 -3.27 -19.90
N GLU A 66 -12.14 -3.71 -20.55
CA GLU A 66 -13.23 -2.85 -21.05
C GLU A 66 -13.93 -2.09 -19.92
N ARG A 67 -14.01 -2.67 -18.71
CA ARG A 67 -14.65 -2.07 -17.55
C ARG A 67 -13.68 -1.36 -16.62
N GLY A 68 -12.39 -1.27 -16.99
CA GLY A 68 -11.35 -0.66 -16.16
C GLY A 68 -11.04 -1.46 -14.89
N ILE A 69 -11.39 -2.77 -14.87
CA ILE A 69 -11.03 -3.69 -13.79
C ILE A 69 -9.60 -4.16 -14.03
N GLN A 70 -8.68 -3.81 -13.15
CA GLN A 70 -7.29 -4.19 -13.28
C GLN A 70 -7.05 -5.62 -12.80
N ILE A 71 -6.25 -6.40 -13.54
CA ILE A 71 -5.78 -7.71 -13.09
C ILE A 71 -4.32 -7.61 -12.72
N THR A 72 -3.97 -7.92 -11.47
CA THR A 72 -2.60 -7.90 -10.96
C THR A 72 -2.16 -9.30 -10.57
N PHE A 73 -0.99 -9.70 -11.04
CA PHE A 73 -0.37 -10.98 -10.70
C PHE A 73 0.71 -10.78 -9.64
N LEU A 74 0.59 -11.51 -8.53
CA LEU A 74 1.51 -11.45 -7.40
C LEU A 74 2.32 -12.73 -7.28
N THR A 75 3.56 -12.61 -6.81
CA THR A 75 4.33 -13.75 -6.32
C THR A 75 3.76 -14.26 -4.98
N PHE A 76 4.20 -15.43 -4.54
CA PHE A 76 3.85 -15.96 -3.21
C PHE A 76 4.25 -15.02 -2.05
N SER A 77 5.26 -14.15 -2.25
CA SER A 77 5.69 -13.13 -1.30
C SER A 77 4.91 -11.81 -1.41
N GLY A 78 3.89 -11.75 -2.27
CA GLY A 78 3.06 -10.57 -2.49
C GLY A 78 3.62 -9.56 -3.49
N HIS A 79 4.80 -9.79 -4.08
CA HIS A 79 5.36 -8.88 -5.09
C HIS A 79 4.58 -8.94 -6.40
N PRO A 80 4.07 -7.82 -6.93
CA PRO A 80 3.49 -7.80 -8.26
C PRO A 80 4.57 -8.00 -9.32
N TYR A 81 4.27 -8.88 -10.30
CA TYR A 81 5.18 -9.16 -11.42
C TYR A 81 4.54 -8.93 -12.79
N ALA A 82 3.23 -8.78 -12.86
CA ALA A 82 2.51 -8.43 -14.08
C ALA A 82 1.19 -7.71 -13.78
N HIS A 83 0.81 -6.81 -14.69
CA HIS A 83 -0.48 -6.13 -14.70
C HIS A 83 -1.13 -6.25 -16.06
N VAL A 84 -2.44 -6.46 -16.09
CA VAL A 84 -3.27 -6.30 -17.28
C VAL A 84 -4.08 -5.03 -17.12
N ILE A 85 -3.81 -4.08 -18.00
CA ILE A 85 -4.46 -2.77 -18.05
C ILE A 85 -4.88 -2.45 -19.48
N SER A 86 -5.83 -1.52 -19.64
CA SER A 86 -6.21 -1.04 -20.97
C SER A 86 -5.05 -0.30 -21.64
N PRO A 87 -4.76 -0.56 -22.92
CA PRO A 87 -3.83 0.25 -23.70
C PRO A 87 -4.33 1.68 -23.92
N ALA A 88 -5.65 1.89 -23.85
CA ALA A 88 -6.29 3.20 -23.91
C ALA A 88 -6.30 3.87 -22.54
N LEU A 89 -5.11 4.18 -22.00
CA LEU A 89 -5.00 4.85 -20.70
C LEU A 89 -5.60 6.26 -20.73
N SER A 90 -6.39 6.55 -19.69
CA SER A 90 -7.12 7.79 -19.47
C SER A 90 -6.25 8.91 -18.90
N GLY A 91 -5.04 9.11 -19.35
CA GLY A 91 -4.21 10.20 -18.90
C GLY A 91 -3.81 11.11 -20.03
N THR A 92 -3.75 12.41 -19.81
CA THR A 92 -3.25 13.33 -20.85
C THR A 92 -1.74 13.18 -20.99
N VAL A 93 -1.24 13.26 -22.21
CA VAL A 93 0.21 13.32 -22.50
C VAL A 93 0.87 14.47 -21.71
N LEU A 94 0.13 15.55 -21.50
CA LEU A 94 0.58 16.70 -20.71
C LEU A 94 0.94 16.27 -19.25
N THR A 95 0.13 15.44 -18.60
CA THR A 95 0.43 14.98 -17.22
C THR A 95 1.79 14.30 -17.13
N ARG A 96 2.11 13.41 -18.07
CA ARG A 96 3.42 12.72 -18.08
C ARG A 96 4.57 13.65 -18.43
N ARG A 97 4.37 14.58 -19.37
CA ARG A 97 5.40 15.61 -19.66
C ARG A 97 5.69 16.47 -18.45
N GLU A 98 4.67 16.99 -17.81
CA GLU A 98 4.81 17.83 -16.62
C GLU A 98 5.37 17.04 -15.42
N GLN A 99 5.02 15.76 -15.29
CA GLN A 99 5.61 14.89 -14.27
C GLN A 99 7.13 14.77 -14.45
N LEU A 100 7.60 14.55 -15.67
CA LEU A 100 9.05 14.46 -15.95
C LEU A 100 9.76 15.80 -15.76
N LEU A 101 9.13 16.90 -16.18
CA LEU A 101 9.69 18.25 -16.00
C LEU A 101 9.76 18.66 -14.52
N ALA A 102 8.76 18.30 -13.73
CA ALA A 102 8.68 18.61 -12.31
C ALA A 102 9.86 18.05 -11.49
N TYR A 103 10.53 17.00 -11.96
CA TYR A 103 11.74 16.47 -11.31
C TYR A 103 12.85 17.53 -11.18
N ASN A 104 12.98 18.42 -12.17
CA ASN A 104 14.06 19.40 -12.26
C ASN A 104 13.72 20.75 -11.64
N ASP A 105 12.58 20.89 -10.97
CA ASP A 105 12.15 22.14 -10.36
C ASP A 105 11.58 21.92 -8.93
N ARG A 106 11.09 23.02 -8.32
CA ARG A 106 10.53 23.00 -6.97
C ARG A 106 9.37 22.04 -6.77
N ARG A 107 8.66 21.65 -7.82
CA ARG A 107 7.55 20.68 -7.71
C ARG A 107 8.07 19.33 -7.25
N GLY A 108 9.17 18.85 -7.85
CA GLY A 108 9.79 17.57 -7.45
C GLY A 108 10.27 17.58 -6.00
N LEU A 109 10.94 18.66 -5.57
CA LEU A 109 11.37 18.82 -4.18
C LEU A 109 10.16 18.86 -3.22
N THR A 110 9.11 19.61 -3.57
CA THR A 110 7.89 19.69 -2.77
C THR A 110 7.24 18.32 -2.60
N LEU A 111 7.18 17.52 -3.66
CA LEU A 111 6.63 16.17 -3.62
C LEU A 111 7.48 15.24 -2.74
N ALA A 112 8.80 15.23 -2.91
CA ALA A 112 9.69 14.41 -2.10
C ALA A 112 9.58 14.72 -0.60
N LEU A 113 9.55 16.01 -0.24
CA LEU A 113 9.34 16.48 1.14
C LEU A 113 7.96 16.06 1.65
N THR A 114 6.94 16.15 0.81
CA THR A 114 5.55 15.82 1.18
C THR A 114 5.38 14.32 1.45
N PHE A 115 5.94 13.45 0.61
CA PHE A 115 5.89 11.99 0.82
C PHE A 115 6.61 11.59 2.11
N ALA A 116 7.82 12.08 2.33
CA ALA A 116 8.58 11.80 3.54
C ALA A 116 7.87 12.31 4.81
N THR A 117 7.34 13.53 4.77
CA THR A 117 6.58 14.13 5.87
C THR A 117 5.29 13.35 6.15
N GLY A 118 4.54 12.99 5.11
CA GLY A 118 3.32 12.19 5.19
C GLY A 118 3.57 10.82 5.85
N LYS A 119 4.65 10.16 5.46
CA LYS A 119 5.11 8.91 6.10
C LYS A 119 5.29 9.09 7.60
N LEU A 120 6.11 10.06 8.02
CA LEU A 120 6.44 10.27 9.44
C LEU A 120 5.20 10.60 10.27
N PHE A 121 4.29 11.45 9.77
CA PHE A 121 3.04 11.75 10.48
C PHE A 121 2.13 10.52 10.59
N ASN A 122 2.03 9.70 9.55
CA ASN A 122 1.23 8.48 9.59
C ASN A 122 1.83 7.42 10.52
N GLN A 123 3.15 7.30 10.57
CA GLN A 123 3.84 6.48 11.55
C GLN A 123 3.58 6.97 13.00
N ALA A 124 3.69 8.27 13.26
CA ALA A 124 3.36 8.86 14.57
C ALA A 124 1.91 8.58 14.97
N ASN A 125 0.97 8.70 14.02
CA ASN A 125 -0.44 8.41 14.28
C ASN A 125 -0.72 6.92 14.49
N GLN A 126 0.03 6.03 13.86
CA GLN A 126 -0.05 4.60 14.11
C GLN A 126 0.40 4.25 15.53
N LEU A 127 1.48 4.85 16.03
CA LEU A 127 1.91 4.68 17.43
C LEU A 127 0.84 5.17 18.41
N ARG A 128 0.26 6.34 18.17
CA ARG A 128 -0.86 6.88 18.97
C ARG A 128 -2.07 5.94 18.96
N TYR A 129 -2.41 5.42 17.80
CA TYR A 129 -3.51 4.46 17.66
C TYR A 129 -3.29 3.19 18.49
N MET A 130 -2.08 2.62 18.46
CA MET A 130 -1.77 1.42 19.24
C MET A 130 -1.81 1.66 20.74
N ALA A 131 -1.55 2.88 21.18
CA ALA A 131 -1.57 3.25 22.61
C ALA A 131 -2.90 3.84 23.08
N LYS A 132 -3.88 4.00 22.20
CA LYS A 132 -5.13 4.76 22.44
C LYS A 132 -5.83 4.42 23.76
N TYR A 133 -5.91 3.15 24.11
CA TYR A 133 -6.58 2.68 25.35
C TYR A 133 -5.63 2.26 26.45
N ARG A 134 -4.31 2.53 26.32
CA ARG A 134 -3.28 2.06 27.27
C ARG A 134 -2.89 3.07 28.32
N LYS A 135 -3.45 4.28 28.28
CA LYS A 135 -3.07 5.36 29.21
C LYS A 135 -3.25 4.96 30.69
N THR A 136 -4.29 4.19 30.99
CA THR A 136 -4.60 3.70 32.35
C THR A 136 -4.18 2.26 32.57
N THR A 137 -4.29 1.40 31.54
CA THR A 137 -4.05 -0.05 31.67
C THR A 137 -2.59 -0.45 31.52
N ALA A 138 -1.81 0.33 30.77
CA ALA A 138 -0.37 0.09 30.56
C ALA A 138 0.38 1.43 30.36
N PRO A 139 0.53 2.25 31.45
CA PRO A 139 1.07 3.61 31.36
C PRO A 139 2.47 3.69 30.74
N GLU A 140 3.32 2.67 30.97
CA GLU A 140 4.67 2.63 30.40
C GLU A 140 4.62 2.50 28.88
N LEU A 141 3.82 1.57 28.35
CA LEU A 141 3.64 1.40 26.90
C LEU A 141 3.01 2.64 26.27
N TYR A 142 2.13 3.32 27.00
CA TYR A 142 1.57 4.59 26.55
C TYR A 142 2.67 5.67 26.43
N ARG A 143 3.58 5.77 27.42
CA ARG A 143 4.71 6.73 27.35
C ARG A 143 5.62 6.42 26.17
N VAL A 144 6.02 5.15 25.99
CA VAL A 144 6.85 4.71 24.85
C VAL A 144 6.24 5.15 23.53
N ALA A 145 4.94 4.86 23.31
CA ALA A 145 4.26 5.23 22.09
C ALA A 145 4.15 6.76 21.90
N ARG A 146 3.86 7.49 22.97
CA ARG A 146 3.78 8.97 22.96
C ARG A 146 5.11 9.58 22.59
N ASP A 147 6.19 9.14 23.24
CA ASP A 147 7.53 9.72 23.06
C ASP A 147 8.07 9.38 21.65
N GLY A 148 7.84 8.16 21.16
CA GLY A 148 8.13 7.79 19.78
C GLY A 148 7.33 8.64 18.76
N ALA A 149 6.04 8.86 19.02
CA ALA A 149 5.20 9.69 18.14
C ALA A 149 5.65 11.17 18.15
N ILE A 150 6.08 11.72 19.28
CA ILE A 150 6.65 13.06 19.37
C ILE A 150 7.96 13.14 18.59
N GLY A 151 8.86 12.16 18.76
CA GLY A 151 10.12 12.09 18.02
C GLY A 151 9.91 12.10 16.50
N LEU A 152 8.96 11.29 16.02
CA LEU A 152 8.60 11.28 14.59
C LEU A 152 8.06 12.63 14.10
N GLN A 153 7.25 13.30 14.93
CA GLN A 153 6.73 14.62 14.59
C GLN A 153 7.83 15.69 14.51
N VAL A 154 8.79 15.65 15.42
CA VAL A 154 9.96 16.55 15.39
C VAL A 154 10.76 16.37 14.08
N LEU A 155 10.95 15.11 13.64
CA LEU A 155 11.61 14.83 12.35
C LEU A 155 10.79 15.34 11.16
N ALA A 156 9.47 15.17 11.18
CA ALA A 156 8.58 15.67 10.14
C ALA A 156 8.60 17.20 10.06
N ASP A 157 8.60 17.89 11.21
CA ASP A 157 8.67 19.36 11.28
C ASP A 157 10.05 19.88 10.78
N ALA A 158 11.12 19.12 11.03
CA ALA A 158 12.45 19.43 10.50
C ALA A 158 12.49 19.30 8.97
N LEU A 159 11.90 18.25 8.40
CA LEU A 159 11.73 18.12 6.94
C LEU A 159 10.98 19.31 6.34
N GLY A 160 9.91 19.77 6.97
CA GLY A 160 9.12 20.91 6.51
C GLY A 160 9.89 22.25 6.51
N LYS A 161 11.05 22.31 7.17
CA LYS A 161 11.93 23.50 7.19
C LYS A 161 12.99 23.49 6.08
N LEU A 162 13.22 22.38 5.42
CA LEU A 162 14.18 22.29 4.34
C LEU A 162 13.75 23.18 3.16
N ARG A 163 14.72 23.87 2.56
CA ARG A 163 14.50 24.76 1.42
C ARG A 163 15.55 24.49 0.37
N GLY A 164 15.14 24.43 -0.87
CA GLY A 164 15.97 24.19 -2.04
C GLY A 164 15.17 24.38 -3.32
N ASP A 165 15.80 24.19 -4.45
CA ASP A 165 15.16 24.34 -5.76
C ASP A 165 14.91 22.99 -6.44
N LYS A 166 15.74 21.99 -6.16
CA LYS A 166 15.66 20.65 -6.77
C LYS A 166 15.74 19.55 -5.72
N VAL A 167 15.13 18.42 -6.03
CA VAL A 167 15.13 17.26 -5.13
C VAL A 167 16.55 16.72 -4.91
N ASP A 168 17.39 16.71 -5.93
CA ASP A 168 18.74 16.16 -5.84
C ASP A 168 19.63 16.93 -4.84
N ASP A 169 19.40 18.23 -4.65
CA ASP A 169 20.12 19.05 -3.69
C ASP A 169 19.89 18.62 -2.23
N LEU A 170 18.72 18.07 -1.94
CA LEU A 170 18.27 17.75 -0.58
C LEU A 170 17.94 16.26 -0.37
N ARG A 171 17.96 15.43 -1.42
CA ARG A 171 17.58 14.02 -1.33
C ARG A 171 18.29 13.28 -0.20
N ALA A 172 19.60 13.44 -0.07
CA ALA A 172 20.37 12.78 0.99
C ALA A 172 19.91 13.20 2.39
N GLN A 173 19.57 14.47 2.59
CA GLN A 173 19.02 14.96 3.85
C GLN A 173 17.61 14.41 4.12
N ILE A 174 16.74 14.44 3.11
CA ILE A 174 15.37 13.89 3.22
C ILE A 174 15.43 12.41 3.60
N MET A 175 16.25 11.61 2.90
CA MET A 175 16.44 10.20 3.18
C MET A 175 17.04 9.93 4.58
N ASN A 176 17.91 10.82 5.08
CA ASN A 176 18.43 10.71 6.44
C ASN A 176 17.33 10.90 7.50
N TYR A 177 16.49 11.93 7.35
CA TYR A 177 15.35 12.14 8.25
C TYR A 177 14.35 10.98 8.20
N GLU A 178 14.07 10.50 6.99
CA GLU A 178 13.18 9.37 6.76
C GLU A 178 13.72 8.08 7.41
N GLY A 179 15.01 7.78 7.23
CA GLY A 179 15.67 6.62 7.83
C GLY A 179 15.67 6.66 9.36
N ARG A 180 16.05 7.81 9.96
CA ARG A 180 15.98 8.00 11.41
C ARG A 180 14.55 7.84 11.95
N GLY A 181 13.57 8.32 11.19
CA GLY A 181 12.16 8.13 11.54
C GLY A 181 11.74 6.66 11.45
N ALA A 182 12.18 5.94 10.44
CA ALA A 182 11.92 4.51 10.31
C ALA A 182 12.51 3.72 11.47
N ASP A 183 13.77 3.98 11.84
CA ASP A 183 14.42 3.32 12.99
C ASP A 183 13.65 3.57 14.30
N LEU A 184 13.32 4.83 14.59
CA LEU A 184 12.53 5.18 15.77
C LEU A 184 11.16 4.50 15.78
N TYR A 185 10.49 4.47 14.61
CA TYR A 185 9.18 3.86 14.47
C TYR A 185 9.21 2.36 14.75
N TRP A 186 10.12 1.63 14.12
CA TRP A 186 10.20 0.17 14.28
C TRP A 186 10.65 -0.24 15.68
N GLN A 187 11.61 0.48 16.29
CA GLN A 187 12.02 0.26 17.67
C GLN A 187 10.86 0.48 18.64
N THR A 188 10.06 1.53 18.42
CA THR A 188 8.87 1.81 19.25
C THR A 188 7.80 0.74 19.05
N LEU A 189 7.50 0.35 17.80
CA LEU A 189 6.51 -0.70 17.52
C LEU A 189 6.85 -2.03 18.16
N ARG A 190 8.13 -2.41 18.17
CA ARG A 190 8.59 -3.64 18.80
C ARG A 190 8.20 -3.69 20.28
N GLN A 191 8.34 -2.58 21.00
CA GLN A 191 7.95 -2.49 22.40
C GLN A 191 6.44 -2.49 22.64
N LEU A 192 5.64 -2.18 21.62
CA LEU A 192 4.18 -2.13 21.70
C LEU A 192 3.49 -3.45 21.34
N LEU A 193 4.23 -4.47 20.89
CA LEU A 193 3.69 -5.80 20.67
C LEU A 193 3.30 -6.43 22.01
N LEU A 194 2.12 -7.07 22.02
CA LEU A 194 1.58 -7.76 23.22
C LEU A 194 1.90 -9.27 23.24
N VAL A 195 2.46 -9.76 22.15
CA VAL A 195 2.83 -11.16 21.97
C VAL A 195 4.34 -11.26 21.84
N GLU A 196 4.91 -12.31 22.40
CA GLU A 196 6.32 -12.63 22.15
C GLU A 196 6.46 -13.15 20.72
N VAL A 197 7.20 -12.41 19.92
CA VAL A 197 7.53 -12.75 18.53
C VAL A 197 9.01 -12.50 18.35
N ASP A 198 9.70 -13.47 17.76
CA ASP A 198 11.11 -13.32 17.39
C ASP A 198 11.17 -12.34 16.18
N TRP A 199 11.39 -11.07 16.51
CA TRP A 199 11.47 -9.98 15.53
C TRP A 199 12.39 -8.87 16.03
N GLU A 200 13.50 -8.72 15.35
CA GLU A 200 14.54 -7.74 15.73
C GLU A 200 14.32 -6.35 15.10
N GLY A 201 13.51 -6.26 14.03
CA GLY A 201 13.23 -5.01 13.33
C GLY A 201 12.82 -5.22 11.88
N ARG A 202 12.74 -4.13 11.12
CA ARG A 202 12.26 -4.16 9.73
C ARG A 202 13.33 -4.70 8.77
N GLU A 203 13.03 -5.84 8.14
CA GLU A 203 13.81 -6.43 7.07
C GLU A 203 12.97 -6.57 5.81
N THR A 204 13.48 -6.05 4.67
CA THR A 204 12.73 -6.06 3.42
C THR A 204 13.11 -7.23 2.53
N ARG A 205 14.40 -7.60 2.46
CA ARG A 205 14.92 -8.65 1.59
C ARG A 205 15.46 -9.79 2.43
N GLY A 206 15.09 -11.01 2.05
CA GLY A 206 15.58 -12.20 2.76
C GLY A 206 14.93 -12.44 4.12
N ALA A 207 13.92 -11.68 4.49
CA ALA A 207 13.18 -11.85 5.73
C ALA A 207 12.62 -13.27 5.87
N ARG A 208 12.87 -13.86 7.03
CA ARG A 208 12.38 -15.21 7.38
C ARG A 208 11.51 -15.19 8.64
N ASP A 209 11.52 -14.09 9.39
CA ASP A 209 10.62 -13.92 10.52
C ASP A 209 9.19 -13.62 10.06
N VAL A 210 8.23 -14.03 10.85
CA VAL A 210 6.82 -13.96 10.49
C VAL A 210 6.31 -12.52 10.37
N VAL A 211 6.83 -11.58 11.17
CA VAL A 211 6.38 -10.18 11.14
C VAL A 211 6.76 -9.53 9.82
N ASN A 212 8.03 -9.66 9.43
CA ASN A 212 8.51 -9.11 8.17
C ASN A 212 7.87 -9.80 6.95
N CYS A 213 7.63 -11.11 7.01
CA CYS A 213 6.91 -11.82 5.96
C CYS A 213 5.47 -11.31 5.80
N CYS A 214 4.75 -11.08 6.90
CA CYS A 214 3.41 -10.49 6.88
C CYS A 214 3.43 -9.04 6.36
N LEU A 215 4.40 -8.22 6.80
CA LEU A 215 4.56 -6.86 6.31
C LEU A 215 4.87 -6.83 4.81
N ASN A 216 5.80 -7.65 4.35
CA ASN A 216 6.19 -7.73 2.94
C ASN A 216 5.00 -8.13 2.06
N TYR A 217 4.25 -9.16 2.47
CA TYR A 217 3.06 -9.61 1.73
C TYR A 217 1.96 -8.53 1.69
N GLY A 218 1.67 -7.91 2.83
CA GLY A 218 0.70 -6.82 2.92
C GLY A 218 1.10 -5.60 2.08
N TYR A 219 2.39 -5.23 2.10
CA TYR A 219 2.90 -4.14 1.25
C TYR A 219 2.82 -4.47 -0.23
N GLY A 220 2.98 -5.72 -0.63
CA GLY A 220 2.78 -6.13 -2.02
C GLY A 220 1.35 -5.91 -2.50
N ILE A 221 0.36 -6.24 -1.66
CA ILE A 221 -1.06 -5.96 -1.95
C ILE A 221 -1.30 -4.46 -2.07
N LEU A 222 -0.80 -3.67 -1.11
CA LEU A 222 -0.94 -2.21 -1.14
C LEU A 222 -0.23 -1.61 -2.34
N TYR A 223 0.95 -2.10 -2.69
CA TYR A 223 1.72 -1.67 -3.85
C TYR A 223 0.89 -1.79 -5.14
N ALA A 224 0.25 -2.93 -5.36
CA ALA A 224 -0.61 -3.15 -6.52
C ALA A 224 -1.77 -2.12 -6.61
N GLN A 225 -2.36 -1.76 -5.46
CA GLN A 225 -3.42 -0.76 -5.41
C GLN A 225 -2.89 0.66 -5.70
N VAL A 226 -1.69 0.99 -5.19
CA VAL A 226 -1.03 2.28 -5.47
C VAL A 226 -0.65 2.40 -6.94
N GLU A 227 -0.04 1.37 -7.51
CA GLU A 227 0.34 1.35 -8.93
C GLU A 227 -0.87 1.51 -9.83
N SER A 228 -1.97 0.82 -9.52
CA SER A 228 -3.25 1.01 -10.19
C SER A 228 -3.71 2.46 -10.16
N ALA A 229 -3.68 3.09 -8.98
CA ALA A 229 -4.12 4.46 -8.82
C ALA A 229 -3.24 5.46 -9.61
N VAL A 230 -1.93 5.25 -9.61
CA VAL A 230 -0.95 6.05 -10.37
C VAL A 230 -1.22 5.95 -11.88
N LEU A 231 -1.40 4.73 -12.39
CA LEU A 231 -1.71 4.49 -13.81
C LEU A 231 -3.04 5.12 -14.21
N LEU A 232 -4.10 4.95 -13.40
CA LEU A 232 -5.42 5.53 -13.66
C LEU A 232 -5.44 7.06 -13.57
N ALA A 233 -4.48 7.67 -12.87
CA ALA A 233 -4.28 9.12 -12.85
C ALA A 233 -3.50 9.64 -14.08
N GLY A 234 -3.03 8.75 -14.96
CA GLY A 234 -2.26 9.09 -16.14
C GLY A 234 -0.80 9.43 -15.87
N LEU A 235 -0.29 9.03 -14.71
CA LEU A 235 1.10 9.20 -14.29
C LEU A 235 1.95 8.01 -14.73
N ASP A 236 3.25 8.24 -14.88
CA ASP A 236 4.24 7.20 -15.11
C ASP A 236 4.69 6.62 -13.76
N PRO A 237 4.52 5.31 -13.50
CA PRO A 237 4.90 4.70 -12.23
C PRO A 237 6.41 4.71 -11.96
N TYR A 238 7.24 4.86 -12.99
CA TYR A 238 8.71 4.84 -12.88
C TYR A 238 9.33 6.22 -12.63
N ALA A 239 8.61 7.30 -12.89
CA ALA A 239 9.11 8.67 -12.75
C ALA A 239 8.76 9.24 -11.35
N GLY A 240 9.50 8.83 -10.32
CA GLY A 240 9.36 9.31 -8.94
C GLY A 240 10.20 10.55 -8.63
N TYR A 241 10.20 10.94 -7.36
CA TYR A 241 10.88 12.14 -6.87
C TYR A 241 11.81 11.84 -5.68
N LEU A 242 11.33 11.10 -4.67
CA LEU A 242 12.10 10.78 -3.47
C LEU A 242 13.03 9.58 -3.71
N HIS A 243 12.46 8.47 -4.16
CA HIS A 243 13.23 7.26 -4.45
C HIS A 243 14.03 7.42 -5.74
N VAL A 244 15.30 7.01 -5.70
CA VAL A 244 16.19 7.06 -6.86
C VAL A 244 15.71 6.11 -7.95
N ASP A 245 15.71 6.60 -9.18
CA ASP A 245 15.38 5.82 -10.36
C ASP A 245 16.41 4.69 -10.57
N ARG A 246 15.89 3.50 -10.82
CA ARG A 246 16.66 2.31 -11.18
C ARG A 246 15.87 1.50 -12.19
N PRO A 247 16.53 0.84 -13.16
CA PRO A 247 15.83 -0.03 -14.10
C PRO A 247 14.90 -1.02 -13.40
N GLY A 248 13.64 -1.07 -13.85
CA GLY A 248 12.62 -1.96 -13.29
C GLY A 248 12.08 -1.59 -11.90
N LYS A 249 12.44 -0.40 -11.36
CA LYS A 249 11.97 0.06 -10.06
C LYS A 249 10.95 1.20 -10.24
N PRO A 250 9.65 0.97 -9.97
CA PRO A 250 8.62 2.00 -10.06
C PRO A 250 8.74 3.02 -8.92
N SER A 251 9.61 4.00 -9.08
CA SER A 251 9.98 4.97 -8.04
C SER A 251 8.80 5.82 -7.57
N LEU A 252 7.88 6.22 -8.47
CA LEU A 252 6.69 6.97 -8.07
C LEU A 252 5.73 6.15 -7.22
N VAL A 253 5.55 4.87 -7.54
CA VAL A 253 4.72 3.97 -6.71
C VAL A 253 5.30 3.86 -5.31
N LEU A 254 6.64 3.75 -5.21
CA LEU A 254 7.34 3.72 -3.93
C LEU A 254 7.26 5.04 -3.16
N ASP A 255 7.16 6.17 -3.85
CA ASP A 255 6.94 7.47 -3.22
C ASP A 255 5.53 7.58 -2.64
N VAL A 256 4.51 7.32 -3.45
CA VAL A 256 3.10 7.46 -3.04
C VAL A 256 2.70 6.46 -1.96
N ILE A 257 3.23 5.22 -2.00
CA ILE A 257 2.90 4.17 -1.01
C ILE A 257 3.29 4.57 0.41
N GLU A 258 4.29 5.45 0.59
CA GLU A 258 4.78 5.85 1.92
C GLU A 258 3.67 6.51 2.76
N GLU A 259 2.73 7.21 2.14
CA GLU A 259 1.58 7.78 2.84
C GLU A 259 0.60 6.72 3.37
N PHE A 260 0.62 5.51 2.81
CA PHE A 260 -0.38 4.47 3.07
C PHE A 260 0.15 3.26 3.85
N ARG A 261 1.48 3.07 3.95
CA ARG A 261 2.08 1.90 4.63
C ARG A 261 1.55 1.75 6.06
N ALA A 262 1.77 2.76 6.90
CA ALA A 262 1.40 2.71 8.30
C ALA A 262 -0.13 2.62 8.52
N PRO A 263 -0.98 3.46 7.88
CA PRO A 263 -2.42 3.41 8.12
C PRO A 263 -3.12 2.18 7.51
N VAL A 264 -2.51 1.48 6.57
CA VAL A 264 -3.12 0.32 5.92
C VAL A 264 -2.47 -0.96 6.43
N VAL A 265 -1.21 -1.20 6.10
CA VAL A 265 -0.57 -2.51 6.32
C VAL A 265 -0.11 -2.68 7.76
N ASP A 266 0.63 -1.70 8.31
CA ASP A 266 1.16 -1.84 9.67
C ASP A 266 0.01 -1.94 10.67
N ARG A 267 -1.05 -1.14 10.48
CA ARG A 267 -2.27 -1.22 11.31
C ARG A 267 -2.90 -2.61 11.30
N VAL A 268 -2.96 -3.26 10.14
CA VAL A 268 -3.51 -4.60 10.00
C VAL A 268 -2.59 -5.64 10.63
N VAL A 269 -1.31 -5.66 10.25
CA VAL A 269 -0.36 -6.68 10.70
C VAL A 269 -0.20 -6.64 12.22
N PHE A 270 0.12 -5.50 12.80
CA PHE A 270 0.26 -5.37 14.26
C PHE A 270 -1.07 -5.54 15.00
N GLY A 271 -2.19 -5.23 14.36
CA GLY A 271 -3.53 -5.51 14.87
C GLY A 271 -3.82 -7.01 14.97
N LEU A 272 -3.43 -7.81 13.99
CA LEU A 272 -3.58 -9.26 13.99
C LEU A 272 -2.71 -9.91 15.08
N PHE A 273 -1.44 -9.53 15.17
CA PHE A 273 -0.54 -10.02 16.24
C PHE A 273 -1.08 -9.70 17.63
N ASN A 274 -1.48 -8.44 17.89
CA ASN A 274 -2.01 -8.03 19.19
C ASN A 274 -3.38 -8.66 19.54
N LYS A 275 -4.12 -9.21 18.57
CA LYS A 275 -5.32 -10.01 18.78
C LYS A 275 -5.03 -11.50 18.99
N GLY A 276 -3.76 -11.90 18.97
CA GLY A 276 -3.35 -13.30 19.13
C GLY A 276 -3.66 -14.17 17.91
N VAL A 277 -3.84 -13.58 16.72
CA VAL A 277 -3.99 -14.35 15.49
C VAL A 277 -2.67 -15.05 15.21
N HIS A 278 -2.73 -16.39 15.18
CA HIS A 278 -1.53 -17.18 14.92
C HIS A 278 -1.08 -17.01 13.47
N CYS A 279 0.07 -16.40 13.29
CA CYS A 279 0.78 -16.33 12.03
C CYS A 279 2.09 -17.11 12.17
N ALA A 280 2.39 -17.97 11.22
CA ALA A 280 3.64 -18.70 11.17
C ALA A 280 4.20 -18.65 9.76
N VAL A 281 5.46 -19.00 9.61
CA VAL A 281 6.13 -19.22 8.32
C VAL A 281 6.61 -20.67 8.26
N ASP A 282 6.76 -21.20 7.04
CA ASP A 282 7.38 -22.50 6.83
C ASP A 282 8.93 -22.44 7.00
N GLU A 283 9.61 -23.58 6.85
CA GLU A 283 11.07 -23.68 7.01
C GLU A 283 11.83 -22.80 6.00
N GLU A 284 11.23 -22.49 4.86
CA GLU A 284 11.79 -21.58 3.86
C GLU A 284 11.43 -20.11 4.08
N GLY A 285 10.73 -19.78 5.15
CA GLY A 285 10.30 -18.41 5.48
C GLY A 285 9.11 -17.92 4.65
N ARG A 286 8.27 -18.83 4.13
CA ARG A 286 7.08 -18.47 3.36
C ARG A 286 5.83 -18.52 4.21
N LEU A 287 4.93 -17.58 3.99
CA LEU A 287 3.60 -17.60 4.63
C LEU A 287 2.74 -18.72 4.02
N PRO A 288 2.14 -19.60 4.86
CA PRO A 288 1.18 -20.59 4.40
C PRO A 288 -0.03 -19.97 3.70
N PRO A 289 -0.71 -20.71 2.81
CA PRO A 289 -1.84 -20.18 2.04
C PRO A 289 -2.97 -19.59 2.89
N GLU A 290 -3.27 -20.18 4.06
CA GLU A 290 -4.30 -19.70 4.98
C GLU A 290 -3.91 -18.36 5.63
N VAL A 291 -2.63 -18.17 6.00
CA VAL A 291 -2.13 -16.91 6.55
C VAL A 291 -2.16 -15.83 5.48
N ARG A 292 -1.72 -16.15 4.26
CA ARG A 292 -1.79 -15.22 3.11
C ARG A 292 -3.23 -14.78 2.83
N ARG A 293 -4.19 -15.72 2.87
CA ARG A 293 -5.61 -15.45 2.67
C ARG A 293 -6.18 -14.52 3.74
N THR A 294 -5.90 -14.84 5.01
CA THR A 294 -6.32 -14.01 6.15
C THR A 294 -5.77 -12.61 6.06
N LEU A 295 -4.49 -12.48 5.74
CA LEU A 295 -3.82 -11.19 5.62
C LEU A 295 -4.33 -10.39 4.43
N ALA A 296 -4.51 -11.03 3.26
CA ALA A 296 -5.07 -10.37 2.08
C ALA A 296 -6.48 -9.83 2.37
N LYS A 297 -7.35 -10.66 2.96
CA LYS A 297 -8.70 -10.25 3.38
C LYS A 297 -8.63 -9.03 4.30
N ALA A 298 -7.82 -9.08 5.35
CA ALA A 298 -7.71 -8.00 6.33
C ALA A 298 -7.17 -6.69 5.73
N VAL A 299 -6.19 -6.75 4.82
CA VAL A 299 -5.66 -5.57 4.13
C VAL A 299 -6.71 -4.96 3.19
N LEU A 300 -7.46 -5.78 2.45
CA LEU A 300 -8.51 -5.32 1.55
C LEU A 300 -9.69 -4.72 2.33
N GLU A 301 -10.13 -5.36 3.43
CA GLU A 301 -11.13 -4.80 4.34
C GLU A 301 -10.67 -3.46 4.93
N ARG A 302 -9.38 -3.33 5.27
CA ARG A 302 -8.83 -2.05 5.73
C ARG A 302 -8.89 -0.97 4.64
N LEU A 303 -8.62 -1.31 3.39
CA LEU A 303 -8.76 -0.40 2.24
C LEU A 303 -10.21 0.03 1.99
N ASP A 304 -11.17 -0.82 2.33
CA ASP A 304 -12.61 -0.49 2.31
C ASP A 304 -13.07 0.29 3.56
N GLY A 305 -12.24 0.30 4.60
CA GLY A 305 -12.46 1.11 5.78
C GLY A 305 -12.50 2.61 5.47
N ARG A 306 -13.35 3.33 6.20
CA ARG A 306 -13.56 4.76 5.96
C ARG A 306 -12.70 5.60 6.89
N GLU A 307 -12.01 6.58 6.31
CA GLU A 307 -11.21 7.59 7.01
C GLU A 307 -11.66 9.00 6.65
N ARG A 308 -11.39 9.94 7.56
CA ARG A 308 -11.69 11.35 7.30
C ARG A 308 -10.67 11.93 6.33
N TYR A 309 -11.16 12.46 5.21
CA TYR A 309 -10.37 13.09 4.18
C TYR A 309 -11.17 14.22 3.54
N GLU A 310 -10.57 15.41 3.36
CA GLU A 310 -11.26 16.59 2.78
C GLU A 310 -12.62 16.88 3.42
N LYS A 311 -12.68 16.82 4.76
CA LYS A 311 -13.88 17.07 5.59
C LYS A 311 -14.97 15.98 5.51
N GLN A 312 -14.81 14.95 4.70
CA GLN A 312 -15.76 13.84 4.54
C GLN A 312 -15.11 12.50 4.90
N LYS A 313 -15.94 11.45 5.06
CA LYS A 313 -15.47 10.08 5.23
C LYS A 313 -15.47 9.35 3.89
N HIS A 314 -14.29 8.90 3.46
CA HIS A 314 -14.11 8.13 2.24
C HIS A 314 -13.44 6.79 2.55
N LYS A 315 -13.69 5.76 1.72
CA LYS A 315 -12.90 4.51 1.75
C LYS A 315 -11.43 4.84 1.48
N LEU A 316 -10.50 4.16 2.14
CA LEU A 316 -9.05 4.39 1.94
C LEU A 316 -8.64 4.20 0.47
N ARG A 317 -9.20 3.20 -0.24
CA ARG A 317 -8.96 3.05 -1.68
C ARG A 317 -9.40 4.25 -2.51
N THR A 318 -10.48 4.92 -2.12
CA THR A 318 -10.93 6.17 -2.76
C THR A 318 -9.98 7.32 -2.46
N ILE A 319 -9.48 7.41 -1.22
CA ILE A 319 -8.48 8.41 -0.83
C ILE A 319 -7.20 8.22 -1.64
N LEU A 320 -6.73 6.98 -1.76
CA LEU A 320 -5.55 6.63 -2.55
C LEU A 320 -5.70 7.07 -4.01
N GLN A 321 -6.84 6.77 -4.63
CA GLN A 321 -7.13 7.22 -6.01
C GLN A 321 -7.19 8.75 -6.13
N ARG A 322 -7.73 9.44 -5.13
CA ARG A 322 -7.74 10.92 -5.10
C ARG A 322 -6.34 11.49 -4.94
N GLN A 323 -5.50 10.91 -4.07
CA GLN A 323 -4.10 11.33 -3.91
C GLN A 323 -3.33 11.24 -5.24
N ALA A 324 -3.48 10.14 -5.98
CA ALA A 324 -2.86 10.01 -7.31
C ALA A 324 -3.37 11.08 -8.30
N ARG A 325 -4.67 11.42 -8.27
CA ARG A 325 -5.22 12.50 -9.09
C ARG A 325 -4.74 13.89 -8.66
N HIS A 326 -4.63 14.15 -7.35
CA HIS A 326 -4.07 15.41 -6.84
C HIS A 326 -2.61 15.56 -7.22
N LEU A 327 -1.85 14.46 -7.22
CA LEU A 327 -0.48 14.44 -7.71
C LEU A 327 -0.43 14.84 -9.21
N ALA A 328 -1.29 14.24 -10.04
CA ALA A 328 -1.40 14.57 -11.47
C ALA A 328 -1.79 16.06 -11.68
N THR A 329 -2.67 16.59 -10.86
CA THR A 329 -3.09 18.01 -10.89
C THR A 329 -1.94 18.93 -10.46
N PHE A 330 -1.22 18.53 -9.39
CA PHE A 330 -0.08 19.31 -8.88
C PHE A 330 1.07 19.43 -9.89
N VAL A 331 1.46 18.33 -10.53
CA VAL A 331 2.55 18.38 -11.52
C VAL A 331 2.22 19.28 -12.70
N ARG A 332 0.93 19.46 -13.04
CA ARG A 332 0.46 20.42 -14.07
C ARG A 332 0.30 21.86 -13.57
N ASN A 333 0.66 22.16 -12.31
CA ASN A 333 0.44 23.45 -11.66
C ASN A 333 -1.05 23.87 -11.57
N GLU A 334 -1.97 22.93 -11.52
CA GLU A 334 -3.41 23.17 -11.48
C GLU A 334 -3.99 23.11 -10.05
N GLY A 335 -3.19 22.76 -9.05
CA GLY A 335 -3.63 22.70 -7.66
C GLY A 335 -2.53 22.25 -6.69
N PRO A 336 -2.75 22.37 -5.38
CA PRO A 336 -1.78 21.96 -4.38
C PRO A 336 -1.77 20.43 -4.19
N TYR A 337 -0.63 19.90 -3.73
CA TYR A 337 -0.53 18.54 -3.21
C TYR A 337 -0.28 18.57 -1.70
N LYS A 338 -1.09 17.82 -0.96
CA LYS A 338 -0.96 17.63 0.50
C LYS A 338 -0.97 16.15 0.80
N PRO A 339 -0.15 15.66 1.75
CA PRO A 339 -0.11 14.24 2.06
C PRO A 339 -1.42 13.80 2.73
N PHE A 340 -1.80 12.56 2.49
CA PHE A 340 -2.85 11.94 3.29
C PHE A 340 -2.32 11.67 4.70
N ILE A 341 -2.98 12.20 5.71
CA ILE A 341 -2.71 11.94 7.12
C ILE A 341 -3.91 11.23 7.74
N CYS A 342 -3.72 9.97 8.11
CA CYS A 342 -4.75 9.15 8.75
C CYS A 342 -4.98 9.59 10.19
N GLY A 343 -6.22 9.64 10.64
CA GLY A 343 -6.56 9.85 12.05
C GLY A 343 -6.17 8.66 12.96
N TRP A 344 -6.13 8.90 14.28
CA TRP A 344 -5.82 7.90 15.32
C TRP A 344 -6.87 7.85 16.43
#